data_65b1d897b7deda21c48a12229db5a9c8
#
_entry.id   65b1d897b7deda21c48a12229db5a9c8
#
_cell.length_a   1.000
_cell.length_b   1.000
_cell.length_c   1.000
_cell.angle_alpha   90.00
_cell.angle_beta   90.00
_cell.angle_gamma   90.00
#
_symmetry.space_group_name_H-M   'P 1'
#
loop_
_entity.id
_entity.type
_entity.pdbx_description
1 polymer ?
#
loop_
_entity_poly.entity_id
_entity_poly.type
_entity_poly.pdbx_seq_one_letter_code
_entity_poly.pdbx_strand_id
1 'polypeptide(L)'
;MEKTEAEKILKEKLENAEKILVGIGAEWKRGDEDREEQIRRASKALRELLEGKDAFIISTLTLGEMEDRGFEKEHMVAPLDVSLTEEQWNGYTGWLAGTLNRTTVLLELGEGFAHPSLIRWPFERTAAINRKARLYRVHKTFYQITEELKEKAAAVKADSVGFMEGFGEEEHGSDQ
;
A
#
# COMPACT_ATOMS: atom_id res chain seq x y z
N MET A 1 -5.17 10.92 12.00
CA MET A 1 -4.24 10.22 12.90
C MET A 1 -2.84 10.79 12.73
N GLU A 2 -2.17 11.02 13.82
CA GLU A 2 -0.81 11.54 13.80
C GLU A 2 0.15 10.53 13.17
N LYS A 3 1.13 11.02 12.43
CA LYS A 3 2.09 10.20 11.68
C LYS A 3 2.81 9.17 12.57
N THR A 4 3.35 9.59 13.70
CA THR A 4 4.11 8.72 14.62
C THR A 4 3.24 7.62 15.22
N GLU A 5 2.01 7.97 15.60
CA GLU A 5 1.01 7.01 16.11
C GLU A 5 0.63 6.02 15.03
N ALA A 6 0.42 6.49 13.81
CA ALA A 6 0.07 5.66 12.66
C ALA A 6 1.17 4.65 12.34
N GLU A 7 2.44 5.06 12.41
CA GLU A 7 3.58 4.18 12.18
C GLU A 7 3.60 3.02 13.18
N LYS A 8 3.39 3.31 14.45
CA LYS A 8 3.36 2.28 15.50
C LYS A 8 2.23 1.28 15.30
N ILE A 9 1.03 1.81 15.08
CA ILE A 9 -0.17 0.98 14.88
C ILE A 9 -0.01 0.10 13.64
N LEU A 10 0.42 0.71 12.53
CA LEU A 10 0.58 -0.01 11.27
C LEU A 10 1.63 -1.10 11.38
N LYS A 11 2.76 -0.83 12.02
CA LYS A 11 3.83 -1.81 12.20
C LYS A 11 3.32 -3.05 12.94
N GLU A 12 2.58 -2.85 14.04
CA GLU A 12 1.97 -3.93 14.80
C GLU A 12 0.96 -4.70 13.97
N LYS A 13 0.09 -4.00 13.23
CA LYS A 13 -0.93 -4.63 12.40
C LYS A 13 -0.32 -5.45 11.26
N LEU A 14 0.75 -4.95 10.64
CA LEU A 14 1.45 -5.69 9.59
C LEU A 14 2.10 -6.98 10.13
N GLU A 15 2.67 -6.92 11.33
CA GLU A 15 3.27 -8.09 11.96
C GLU A 15 2.25 -9.20 12.22
N ASN A 16 1.03 -8.81 12.57
CA ASN A 16 -0.05 -9.74 12.93
C ASN A 16 -0.99 -10.09 11.78
N ALA A 17 -0.82 -9.53 10.61
CA ALA A 17 -1.70 -9.76 9.47
C ALA A 17 -1.44 -11.11 8.81
N GLU A 18 -2.52 -11.81 8.44
CA GLU A 18 -2.46 -13.01 7.61
C GLU A 18 -2.28 -12.65 6.14
N LYS A 19 -2.85 -11.52 5.72
CA LYS A 19 -2.80 -11.02 4.35
C LYS A 19 -2.52 -9.52 4.34
N ILE A 20 -1.70 -9.06 3.41
CA ILE A 20 -1.40 -7.62 3.27
C ILE A 20 -1.61 -7.23 1.80
N LEU A 21 -2.50 -6.28 1.56
CA LEU A 21 -2.71 -5.71 0.24
C LEU A 21 -2.23 -4.27 0.23
N VAL A 22 -1.29 -3.95 -0.64
CA VAL A 22 -0.74 -2.60 -0.76
C VAL A 22 -1.16 -2.00 -2.09
N GLY A 23 -1.72 -0.79 -2.04
CA GLY A 23 -2.03 0.00 -3.22
C GLY A 23 -1.03 1.14 -3.34
N ILE A 24 -0.36 1.26 -4.47
CA ILE A 24 0.64 2.31 -4.71
C ILE A 24 0.17 3.20 -5.85
N GLY A 25 -0.04 4.46 -5.54
CA GLY A 25 -0.60 5.42 -6.48
C GLY A 25 0.37 6.51 -6.94
N ALA A 26 -0.21 7.60 -7.43
CA ALA A 26 0.50 8.67 -8.13
C ALA A 26 1.59 9.39 -7.33
N GLU A 27 1.51 9.39 -6.00
CA GLU A 27 2.58 10.00 -5.19
C GLU A 27 3.94 9.32 -5.40
N TRP A 28 3.93 8.08 -5.91
CA TRP A 28 5.14 7.28 -6.15
C TRP A 28 5.67 7.40 -7.57
N LYS A 29 5.08 8.27 -8.38
CA LYS A 29 5.56 8.51 -9.76
C LYS A 29 6.95 9.11 -9.75
N ARG A 30 7.68 8.84 -10.83
CA ARG A 30 9.02 9.38 -11.06
C ARG A 30 9.03 10.91 -10.87
N GLY A 31 10.02 11.40 -10.17
CA GLY A 31 10.21 12.82 -9.93
C GLY A 31 11.65 13.25 -10.22
N ASP A 32 12.08 14.32 -9.58
CA ASP A 32 13.47 14.78 -9.68
C ASP A 32 14.41 13.80 -8.96
N GLU A 33 15.71 14.11 -8.98
CA GLU A 33 16.74 13.26 -8.39
C GLU A 33 16.54 13.03 -6.89
N ASP A 34 16.15 14.07 -6.16
CA ASP A 34 15.89 13.96 -4.72
C ASP A 34 14.67 13.09 -4.43
N ARG A 35 13.61 13.25 -5.24
CA ARG A 35 12.40 12.44 -5.11
C ARG A 35 12.68 10.98 -5.44
N GLU A 36 13.46 10.69 -6.46
CA GLU A 36 13.84 9.32 -6.83
C GLU A 36 14.62 8.63 -5.72
N GLU A 37 15.52 9.35 -5.06
CA GLU A 37 16.27 8.84 -3.92
C GLU A 37 15.34 8.53 -2.74
N GLN A 38 14.37 9.43 -2.49
CA GLN A 38 13.36 9.23 -1.45
C GLN A 38 12.50 8.02 -1.75
N ILE A 39 12.04 7.87 -2.99
CA ILE A 39 11.24 6.71 -3.42
C ILE A 39 12.03 5.42 -3.28
N ARG A 40 13.32 5.45 -3.59
CA ARG A 40 14.19 4.28 -3.44
C ARG A 40 14.27 3.81 -1.98
N ARG A 41 14.45 4.74 -1.04
CA ARG A 41 14.47 4.42 0.39
C ARG A 41 13.12 3.92 0.88
N ALA A 42 12.04 4.58 0.47
CA ALA A 42 10.68 4.18 0.83
C ALA A 42 10.32 2.80 0.28
N SER A 43 10.72 2.51 -0.95
CA SER A 43 10.47 1.21 -1.59
C SER A 43 11.22 0.09 -0.87
N LYS A 44 12.46 0.35 -0.47
CA LYS A 44 13.25 -0.62 0.31
C LYS A 44 12.59 -0.89 1.67
N ALA A 45 12.17 0.16 2.37
CA ALA A 45 11.49 0.02 3.66
C ALA A 45 10.19 -0.80 3.52
N LEU A 46 9.41 -0.53 2.48
CA LEU A 46 8.18 -1.27 2.23
C LEU A 46 8.46 -2.74 1.92
N ARG A 47 9.43 -3.03 1.06
CA ARG A 47 9.80 -4.41 0.74
C ARG A 47 10.24 -5.19 1.99
N GLU A 48 10.99 -4.55 2.88
CA GLU A 48 11.43 -5.17 4.13
C GLU A 48 10.25 -5.48 5.06
N LEU A 49 9.26 -4.58 5.13
CA LEU A 49 8.04 -4.81 5.92
C LEU A 49 7.20 -5.97 5.39
N LEU A 50 7.25 -6.21 4.08
CA LEU A 50 6.47 -7.27 3.43
C LEU A 50 7.21 -8.61 3.37
N GLU A 51 8.47 -8.65 3.69
CA GLU A 51 9.30 -9.86 3.62
C GLU A 51 8.74 -10.97 4.50
N GLY A 52 8.56 -12.15 3.92
CA GLY A 52 8.01 -13.31 4.63
C GLY A 52 6.51 -13.25 4.87
N LYS A 53 5.81 -12.24 4.34
CA LYS A 53 4.38 -12.07 4.48
C LYS A 53 3.64 -12.48 3.21
N ASP A 54 2.38 -12.89 3.36
CA ASP A 54 1.49 -13.13 2.23
C ASP A 54 0.92 -11.78 1.79
N ALA A 55 1.63 -11.13 0.88
CA ALA A 55 1.35 -9.77 0.44
C ALA A 55 1.19 -9.69 -1.07
N PHE A 56 0.35 -8.76 -1.50
CA PHE A 56 0.16 -8.43 -2.90
C PHE A 56 0.14 -6.92 -3.09
N ILE A 57 0.62 -6.45 -4.24
CA ILE A 57 0.66 -5.02 -4.55
C ILE A 57 -0.15 -4.75 -5.81
N ILE A 58 -1.02 -3.76 -5.76
CA ILE A 58 -1.68 -3.20 -6.94
C ILE A 58 -1.23 -1.76 -7.10
N SER A 59 -0.82 -1.38 -8.33
CA SER A 59 -0.30 -0.05 -8.57
C SER A 59 -0.90 0.57 -9.82
N THR A 60 -1.09 1.89 -9.79
CA THR A 60 -1.48 2.67 -10.98
C THR A 60 -0.26 3.17 -11.76
N LEU A 61 0.94 2.81 -11.31
CA LEU A 61 2.18 3.05 -12.06
C LEU A 61 2.38 1.96 -13.12
N THR A 62 3.36 2.14 -14.00
CA THR A 62 3.70 1.12 -14.97
C THR A 62 4.46 -0.04 -14.30
N LEU A 63 4.42 -1.21 -14.93
CA LEU A 63 5.15 -2.37 -14.45
C LEU A 63 6.66 -2.08 -14.38
N GLY A 64 7.20 -1.39 -15.39
CA GLY A 64 8.61 -1.02 -15.42
C GLY A 64 9.03 -0.11 -14.26
N GLU A 65 8.19 0.88 -13.93
CA GLU A 65 8.44 1.74 -12.78
C GLU A 65 8.48 0.94 -11.48
N MET A 66 7.56 -0.02 -11.31
CA MET A 66 7.49 -0.84 -10.12
C MET A 66 8.69 -1.80 -10.01
N GLU A 67 9.09 -2.40 -11.12
CA GLU A 67 10.27 -3.27 -11.17
C GLU A 67 11.56 -2.50 -10.84
N ASP A 68 11.68 -1.27 -11.35
CA ASP A 68 12.83 -0.39 -11.07
C ASP A 68 12.96 -0.10 -9.56
N ARG A 69 11.85 -0.15 -8.84
CA ARG A 69 11.82 0.06 -7.39
C ARG A 69 12.04 -1.23 -6.60
N GLY A 70 12.29 -2.34 -7.31
CA GLY A 70 12.64 -3.62 -6.70
C GLY A 70 11.47 -4.52 -6.33
N PHE A 71 10.25 -4.19 -6.77
CA PHE A 71 9.09 -5.04 -6.50
C PHE A 71 9.03 -6.20 -7.49
N GLU A 72 8.71 -7.38 -6.98
CA GLU A 72 8.66 -8.60 -7.79
C GLU A 72 7.33 -8.75 -8.52
N LYS A 73 7.42 -9.08 -9.82
CA LYS A 73 6.28 -9.22 -10.71
C LYS A 73 5.24 -10.24 -10.21
N GLU A 74 5.69 -11.30 -9.56
CA GLU A 74 4.83 -12.39 -9.08
C GLU A 74 3.85 -11.96 -7.98
N HIS A 75 4.15 -10.87 -7.30
CA HIS A 75 3.38 -10.37 -6.17
C HIS A 75 2.78 -9.00 -6.43
N MET A 76 2.62 -8.61 -7.71
CA MET A 76 2.03 -7.32 -8.03
C MET A 76 1.26 -7.34 -9.34
N VAL A 77 0.36 -6.37 -9.48
CA VAL A 77 -0.38 -6.12 -10.71
C VAL A 77 -0.39 -4.62 -10.99
N ALA A 78 -0.17 -4.27 -12.26
CA ALA A 78 -0.20 -2.88 -12.75
C ALA A 78 -1.30 -2.76 -13.81
N PRO A 79 -2.56 -2.50 -13.42
CA PRO A 79 -3.70 -2.59 -14.34
C PRO A 79 -3.68 -1.59 -15.49
N LEU A 80 -2.96 -0.47 -15.35
CA LEU A 80 -2.85 0.53 -16.41
C LEU A 80 -1.70 0.28 -17.39
N ASP A 81 -0.88 -0.73 -17.10
CA ASP A 81 0.21 -1.09 -17.98
C ASP A 81 -0.33 -1.85 -19.20
N VAL A 82 0.21 -1.52 -20.38
CA VAL A 82 -0.22 -2.14 -21.64
C VAL A 82 0.09 -3.63 -21.71
N SER A 83 1.00 -4.10 -20.90
CA SER A 83 1.40 -5.52 -20.84
C SER A 83 0.51 -6.38 -19.96
N LEU A 84 -0.51 -5.80 -19.32
CA LEU A 84 -1.42 -6.53 -18.43
C LEU A 84 -2.07 -7.70 -19.19
N THR A 85 -1.98 -8.90 -18.60
CA THR A 85 -2.64 -10.09 -19.15
C THR A 85 -3.85 -10.45 -18.29
N GLU A 86 -4.78 -11.22 -18.86
CA GLU A 86 -5.93 -11.76 -18.14
C GLU A 86 -5.47 -12.65 -16.98
N GLU A 87 -4.42 -13.43 -17.20
CA GLU A 87 -3.84 -14.30 -16.18
C GLU A 87 -3.33 -13.49 -14.96
N GLN A 88 -2.65 -12.37 -15.21
CA GLN A 88 -2.18 -11.49 -14.13
C GLN A 88 -3.34 -10.89 -13.34
N TRP A 89 -4.37 -10.45 -14.03
CA TRP A 89 -5.56 -9.89 -13.39
C TRP A 89 -6.30 -10.95 -12.57
N ASN A 90 -6.46 -12.15 -13.13
CA ASN A 90 -7.10 -13.26 -12.43
C ASN A 90 -6.28 -13.70 -11.21
N GLY A 91 -4.96 -13.64 -11.29
CA GLY A 91 -4.09 -13.91 -10.15
C GLY A 91 -4.34 -12.94 -9.01
N TYR A 92 -4.47 -11.66 -9.32
CA TYR A 92 -4.79 -10.63 -8.33
C TYR A 92 -6.18 -10.82 -7.72
N THR A 93 -7.21 -10.97 -8.56
CA THR A 93 -8.58 -11.11 -8.05
C THR A 93 -8.77 -12.39 -7.24
N GLY A 94 -8.10 -13.47 -7.62
CA GLY A 94 -8.09 -14.73 -6.86
C GLY A 94 -7.42 -14.58 -5.50
N TRP A 95 -6.27 -13.89 -5.46
CA TRP A 95 -5.59 -13.59 -4.21
C TRP A 95 -6.48 -12.72 -3.29
N LEU A 96 -7.12 -11.70 -3.86
CA LEU A 96 -8.01 -10.80 -3.11
C LEU A 96 -9.21 -11.57 -2.53
N ALA A 97 -9.81 -12.46 -3.31
CA ALA A 97 -10.91 -13.31 -2.84
C ALA A 97 -10.48 -14.17 -1.64
N GLY A 98 -9.23 -14.59 -1.61
CA GLY A 98 -8.65 -15.37 -0.52
C GLY A 98 -8.48 -14.62 0.79
N THR A 99 -8.67 -13.29 0.80
CA THR A 99 -8.55 -12.48 2.03
C THR A 99 -9.81 -12.56 2.91
N LEU A 100 -10.93 -13.00 2.38
CA LEU A 100 -12.18 -13.05 3.12
C LEU A 100 -12.04 -13.88 4.39
N ASN A 101 -12.46 -13.31 5.52
CA ASN A 101 -12.34 -13.89 6.87
C ASN A 101 -10.89 -14.08 7.37
N ARG A 102 -9.93 -13.47 6.69
CA ARG A 102 -8.53 -13.43 7.13
C ARG A 102 -8.19 -12.07 7.68
N THR A 103 -7.30 -12.02 8.68
CA THR A 103 -6.80 -10.75 9.21
C THR A 103 -6.01 -10.07 8.11
N THR A 104 -6.58 -9.02 7.54
CA THR A 104 -6.06 -8.35 6.36
C THR A 104 -5.77 -6.87 6.62
N VAL A 105 -4.58 -6.44 6.26
CA VAL A 105 -4.23 -5.01 6.23
C VAL A 105 -4.30 -4.55 4.78
N LEU A 106 -5.07 -3.47 4.57
CA LEU A 106 -5.19 -2.78 3.30
C LEU A 106 -4.43 -1.47 3.44
N LEU A 107 -3.28 -1.36 2.81
CA LEU A 107 -2.42 -0.18 2.91
C LEU A 107 -2.44 0.58 1.59
N GLU A 108 -3.11 1.74 1.60
CA GLU A 108 -3.24 2.59 0.43
C GLU A 108 -2.24 3.74 0.51
N LEU A 109 -1.29 3.74 -0.40
CA LEU A 109 -0.16 4.69 -0.40
C LEU A 109 -0.21 5.62 -1.61
N GLY A 110 -0.66 6.84 -1.38
CA GLY A 110 -0.58 7.89 -2.38
C GLY A 110 -1.55 7.80 -3.54
N GLU A 111 -2.67 7.12 -3.36
CA GLU A 111 -3.70 7.00 -4.39
C GLU A 111 -4.69 8.15 -4.30
N GLY A 112 -4.85 8.87 -5.43
CA GLY A 112 -5.83 9.95 -5.56
C GLY A 112 -7.12 9.47 -6.23
N PHE A 113 -7.77 10.37 -6.98
CA PHE A 113 -9.05 10.10 -7.63
C PHE A 113 -8.97 9.93 -9.15
N ALA A 114 -7.78 9.80 -9.72
CA ALA A 114 -7.63 9.62 -11.16
C ALA A 114 -8.23 8.30 -11.65
N HIS A 115 -8.07 7.23 -10.88
CA HIS A 115 -8.56 5.88 -11.22
C HIS A 115 -9.16 5.20 -9.98
N PRO A 116 -10.26 5.74 -9.41
CA PRO A 116 -10.76 5.26 -8.12
C PRO A 116 -11.26 3.81 -8.15
N SER A 117 -11.61 3.28 -9.31
CA SER A 117 -12.08 1.91 -9.46
C SER A 117 -10.97 0.86 -9.33
N LEU A 118 -9.70 1.26 -9.31
CA LEU A 118 -8.58 0.31 -9.24
C LEU A 118 -8.09 0.06 -7.81
N ILE A 119 -8.04 1.09 -6.99
CA ILE A 119 -7.51 0.98 -5.62
C ILE A 119 -8.53 1.48 -4.59
N ARG A 120 -8.93 2.76 -4.66
CA ARG A 120 -9.75 3.39 -3.63
C ARG A 120 -11.04 2.63 -3.34
N TRP A 121 -11.89 2.44 -4.33
CA TRP A 121 -13.19 1.81 -4.14
C TRP A 121 -13.08 0.32 -3.80
N PRO A 122 -12.23 -0.47 -4.48
CA PRO A 122 -12.06 -1.88 -4.08
C PRO A 122 -11.52 -2.05 -2.65
N PHE A 123 -10.61 -1.18 -2.20
CA PHE A 123 -10.09 -1.23 -0.84
C PHE A 123 -11.18 -0.88 0.17
N GLU A 124 -11.99 0.14 -0.10
CA GLU A 124 -13.11 0.51 0.73
C GLU A 124 -14.15 -0.62 0.80
N ARG A 125 -14.45 -1.24 -0.32
CA ARG A 125 -15.38 -2.37 -0.39
C ARG A 125 -14.87 -3.56 0.40
N THR A 126 -13.60 -3.89 0.27
CA THR A 126 -12.97 -4.98 1.01
C THR A 126 -13.03 -4.72 2.51
N ALA A 127 -12.72 -3.49 2.94
CA ALA A 127 -12.80 -3.11 4.35
C ALA A 127 -14.23 -3.22 4.87
N ALA A 128 -15.22 -2.85 4.05
CA ALA A 128 -16.63 -2.92 4.44
C ALA A 128 -17.14 -4.37 4.58
N ILE A 129 -16.72 -5.25 3.69
CA ILE A 129 -17.22 -6.64 3.62
C ILE A 129 -16.46 -7.56 4.57
N ASN A 130 -15.14 -7.46 4.63
CA ASN A 130 -14.30 -8.34 5.44
C ASN A 130 -14.17 -7.79 6.86
N ARG A 131 -14.79 -8.46 7.83
CA ARG A 131 -14.78 -8.05 9.24
C ARG A 131 -13.37 -7.92 9.83
N LYS A 132 -12.45 -8.71 9.32
CA LYS A 132 -11.07 -8.77 9.81
C LYS A 132 -10.11 -7.86 9.03
N ALA A 133 -10.63 -7.07 8.08
CA ALA A 133 -9.83 -6.14 7.30
C ALA A 133 -9.83 -4.75 7.93
N ARG A 134 -8.68 -4.08 7.84
CA ARG A 134 -8.53 -2.67 8.24
C ARG A 134 -7.79 -1.91 7.15
N LEU A 135 -8.29 -0.73 6.83
CA LEU A 135 -7.74 0.14 5.78
C LEU A 135 -6.92 1.28 6.39
N TYR A 136 -5.72 1.47 5.88
CA TYR A 136 -4.86 2.60 6.24
C TYR A 136 -4.61 3.40 4.97
N ARG A 137 -5.16 4.61 4.92
CA ARG A 137 -5.04 5.49 3.76
C ARG A 137 -4.06 6.61 4.05
N VAL A 138 -2.95 6.63 3.33
CA VAL A 138 -1.89 7.62 3.49
C VAL A 138 -1.79 8.46 2.22
N HIS A 139 -2.07 9.75 2.33
CA HIS A 139 -1.96 10.70 1.23
C HIS A 139 -1.81 12.11 1.80
N LYS A 140 -1.02 12.93 1.15
CA LYS A 140 -0.82 14.31 1.61
C LYS A 140 -2.08 15.16 1.52
N THR A 141 -2.99 14.85 0.57
CA THR A 141 -4.20 15.62 0.30
C THR A 141 -5.48 14.77 0.37
N PHE A 142 -5.49 13.61 -0.29
CA PHE A 142 -6.69 12.77 -0.43
C PHE A 142 -6.72 11.63 0.58
N TYR A 143 -6.48 11.95 1.83
CA TYR A 143 -6.41 10.99 2.94
C TYR A 143 -7.77 10.68 3.59
N GLN A 144 -8.81 11.45 3.28
CA GLN A 144 -10.11 11.37 3.96
C GLN A 144 -10.78 10.00 3.80
N ILE A 145 -11.48 9.61 4.86
CA ILE A 145 -12.21 8.34 4.92
C ILE A 145 -13.69 8.66 5.10
N THR A 146 -14.57 7.89 4.46
CA THR A 146 -16.00 8.06 4.60
C THR A 146 -16.44 7.71 6.02
N GLU A 147 -17.54 8.34 6.48
CA GLU A 147 -18.10 8.12 7.81
C GLU A 147 -18.43 6.63 8.05
N GLU A 148 -18.86 5.93 7.01
CA GLU A 148 -19.22 4.51 7.09
C GLU A 148 -18.03 3.61 7.45
N LEU A 149 -16.81 4.02 7.14
CA LEU A 149 -15.58 3.26 7.36
C LEU A 149 -14.78 3.70 8.58
N LYS A 150 -15.24 4.67 9.34
CA LYS A 150 -14.46 5.27 10.43
C LYS A 150 -13.93 4.30 11.48
N GLU A 151 -14.63 3.19 11.72
CA GLU A 151 -14.21 2.17 12.68
C GLU A 151 -13.28 1.12 12.09
N LYS A 152 -13.21 1.07 10.76
CA LYS A 152 -12.45 0.07 10.01
C LYS A 152 -11.29 0.66 9.23
N ALA A 153 -11.11 1.96 9.29
CA ALA A 153 -10.11 2.65 8.49
C ALA A 153 -9.47 3.80 9.27
N ALA A 154 -8.22 4.09 8.96
CA ALA A 154 -7.50 5.21 9.50
C ALA A 154 -6.97 6.09 8.36
N ALA A 155 -7.15 7.41 8.51
CA ALA A 155 -6.64 8.40 7.58
C ALA A 155 -5.33 8.97 8.12
N VAL A 156 -4.29 9.00 7.27
CA VAL A 156 -3.00 9.57 7.63
C VAL A 156 -2.68 10.68 6.62
N LYS A 157 -2.66 11.92 7.10
CA LYS A 157 -2.32 13.08 6.28
C LYS A 157 -0.79 13.20 6.20
N ALA A 158 -0.21 12.56 5.20
CA ALA A 158 1.22 12.59 4.95
C ALA A 158 1.50 12.19 3.52
N ASP A 159 2.62 12.67 2.95
CA ASP A 159 3.14 12.13 1.71
C ASP A 159 3.49 10.65 1.97
N SER A 160 2.89 9.75 1.21
CA SER A 160 3.03 8.31 1.45
C SER A 160 4.47 7.81 1.27
N VAL A 161 5.24 8.43 0.37
CA VAL A 161 6.65 8.09 0.19
C VAL A 161 7.45 8.47 1.45
N GLY A 162 7.27 9.70 1.94
CA GLY A 162 7.92 10.13 3.18
C GLY A 162 7.50 9.31 4.39
N PHE A 163 6.24 8.93 4.46
CA PHE A 163 5.72 8.08 5.51
C PHE A 163 6.43 6.72 5.53
N MET A 164 6.57 6.07 4.37
CA MET A 164 7.24 4.77 4.28
C MET A 164 8.75 4.87 4.52
N GLU A 165 9.36 5.95 4.06
CA GLU A 165 10.78 6.21 4.33
C GLU A 165 11.07 6.24 5.84
N GLY A 166 10.16 6.77 6.64
CA GLY A 166 10.26 6.84 8.09
C GLY A 166 10.42 5.48 8.78
N PHE A 167 9.86 4.42 8.22
CA PHE A 167 10.02 3.06 8.77
C PHE A 167 11.47 2.59 8.68
N GLY A 168 12.18 2.96 7.61
CA GLY A 168 13.60 2.60 7.46
C GLY A 168 14.52 3.39 8.39
N GLU A 169 14.18 4.64 8.67
CA GLU A 169 14.95 5.49 9.58
C GLU A 169 14.87 5.02 11.03
N GLU A 170 13.70 4.54 11.47
CA GLU A 170 13.53 4.02 12.83
C GLU A 170 14.39 2.78 13.10
N GLU A 171 14.59 1.92 12.10
CA GLU A 171 15.44 0.74 12.24
C GLU A 171 16.91 1.12 12.44
N HIS A 172 17.36 2.21 11.83
CA HIS A 172 18.71 2.72 12.03
C HIS A 172 18.89 3.44 13.36
N GLY A 173 17.81 3.99 13.93
CA GLY A 173 17.85 4.68 15.22
C GLY A 173 17.89 3.75 16.41
N SER A 174 17.46 2.49 16.29
CA SER A 174 17.41 1.53 17.39
C SER A 174 18.74 0.78 17.61
N ASP A 175 19.68 0.88 16.68
CA ASP A 175 21.01 0.24 16.75
C ASP A 175 22.08 1.13 17.43
N GLN A 176 21.68 2.27 17.93
CA GLN A 176 22.55 3.16 18.72
C GLN A 176 22.27 2.98 20.22
#